data_63abfd5ee31dba329e2da13c380a90eb
#
_entry.id   63abfd5ee31dba329e2da13c380a90eb
#
_cell.length_a   1.000
_cell.length_b   1.000
_cell.length_c   1.000
_cell.angle_alpha   90.00
_cell.angle_beta   90.00
_cell.angle_gamma   90.00
#
_symmetry.space_group_name_H-M   'P 1'
#
loop_
_entity.id
_entity.type
_entity.pdbx_description
1 polymer ?
#
loop_
_entity_poly.entity_id
_entity_poly.type
_entity_poly.pdbx_seq_one_letter_code
_entity_poly.pdbx_strand_id
1 'polypeptide(L)'
;IIDRQKLVQALEASMQDVSSADARTWLARIEDAQKARPNDAHLQYLAGMVYLRHQLWGKAQSLLGQAVKTLPDASLQRRAWAALAELAEQRQDTAAAMQAWKQAARLQA
;
A
#
# COMPACT_ATOMS: atom_id res chain seq x y z
N ILE A 1 23.54 6.41 -1.74
CA ILE A 1 22.47 5.47 -2.13
C ILE A 1 21.24 5.77 -1.30
N ILE A 2 20.12 6.02 -1.95
CA ILE A 2 18.87 6.29 -1.26
C ILE A 2 18.24 4.96 -0.86
N ASP A 3 17.92 4.84 0.43
CA ASP A 3 17.15 3.69 0.93
C ASP A 3 15.71 3.84 0.48
N ARG A 4 15.28 3.01 -0.47
CA ARG A 4 13.94 3.09 -1.04
C ARG A 4 12.86 2.87 0.03
N GLN A 5 13.11 1.98 0.99
CA GLN A 5 12.17 1.74 2.07
C GLN A 5 11.92 3.00 2.90
N LYS A 6 13.00 3.69 3.28
CA LYS A 6 12.89 4.93 4.05
C LYS A 6 12.22 6.03 3.24
N LEU A 7 12.54 6.12 1.95
CA LEU A 7 11.91 7.11 1.07
C LEU A 7 10.41 6.86 0.98
N VAL A 8 10.00 5.62 0.77
CA VAL A 8 8.59 5.24 0.68
C VAL A 8 7.86 5.57 1.98
N GLN A 9 8.46 5.22 3.13
CA GLN A 9 7.87 5.52 4.42
C GLN A 9 7.72 7.03 4.66
N ALA A 10 8.72 7.80 4.26
CA ALA A 10 8.67 9.26 4.39
C ALA A 10 7.58 9.86 3.52
N LEU A 11 7.45 9.39 2.28
CA LEU A 11 6.40 9.86 1.37
C LEU A 11 5.02 9.49 1.90
N GLU A 12 4.86 8.27 2.39
CA GLU A 12 3.61 7.81 2.97
C GLU A 12 3.22 8.67 4.17
N ALA A 13 4.17 8.95 5.06
CA ALA A 13 3.92 9.77 6.23
C ALA A 13 3.52 11.20 5.83
N SER A 14 4.17 11.77 4.82
CA SER A 14 3.86 13.13 4.37
C SER A 14 2.49 13.25 3.73
N MET A 15 1.95 12.17 3.19
CA MET A 15 0.63 12.16 2.57
C MET A 15 -0.51 12.10 3.57
N GLN A 16 -0.23 11.85 4.85
CA GLN A 16 -1.29 11.67 5.85
C GLN A 16 -2.03 12.95 6.17
N ASP A 17 -1.36 14.09 6.15
CA ASP A 17 -1.91 15.37 6.55
C ASP A 17 -2.17 16.31 5.39
N VAL A 18 -2.28 15.77 4.17
CA VAL A 18 -2.41 16.59 2.98
C VAL A 18 -3.85 17.01 2.76
N SER A 19 -4.06 18.29 2.39
CA SER A 19 -5.37 18.79 2.01
C SER A 19 -5.87 18.05 0.77
N SER A 20 -7.20 18.11 0.51
CA SER A 20 -7.76 17.38 -0.63
C SER A 20 -7.16 17.79 -1.97
N ALA A 21 -6.78 19.07 -2.14
CA ALA A 21 -6.14 19.53 -3.38
C ALA A 21 -4.76 18.89 -3.55
N ASP A 22 -3.95 18.91 -2.48
CA ASP A 22 -2.62 18.28 -2.51
C ASP A 22 -2.73 16.78 -2.65
N ALA A 23 -3.73 16.16 -2.02
CA ALA A 23 -3.96 14.74 -2.13
C ALA A 23 -4.20 14.31 -3.58
N ARG A 24 -4.97 15.09 -4.34
CA ARG A 24 -5.20 14.82 -5.76
C ARG A 24 -3.92 14.91 -6.57
N THR A 25 -3.09 15.91 -6.28
CA THR A 25 -1.79 16.07 -6.96
C THR A 25 -0.89 14.86 -6.69
N TRP A 26 -0.79 14.45 -5.44
CA TRP A 26 -0.01 13.27 -5.07
C TRP A 26 -0.54 12.01 -5.75
N LEU A 27 -1.85 11.83 -5.75
CA LEU A 27 -2.48 10.68 -6.40
C LEU A 27 -2.10 10.62 -7.88
N ALA A 28 -2.22 11.74 -8.59
CA ALA A 28 -1.89 11.78 -10.02
C ALA A 28 -0.44 11.42 -10.28
N ARG A 29 0.48 11.97 -9.49
CA ARG A 29 1.91 11.69 -9.64
C ARG A 29 2.24 10.22 -9.38
N ILE A 30 1.64 9.65 -8.35
CA ILE A 30 1.90 8.25 -8.01
C ILE A 30 1.28 7.33 -9.05
N GLU A 31 0.10 7.66 -9.56
CA GLU A 31 -0.52 6.90 -10.64
C GLU A 31 0.36 6.89 -11.89
N ASP A 32 0.89 8.05 -12.27
CA ASP A 32 1.76 8.15 -13.44
C ASP A 32 3.04 7.34 -13.25
N ALA A 33 3.65 7.43 -12.08
CA ALA A 33 4.87 6.67 -11.78
C ALA A 33 4.61 5.17 -11.81
N GLN A 34 3.50 4.73 -11.25
CA GLN A 34 3.14 3.32 -11.18
C GLN A 34 2.85 2.77 -12.58
N LYS A 35 2.18 3.54 -13.43
CA LYS A 35 1.91 3.14 -14.81
C LYS A 35 3.20 3.04 -15.64
N ALA A 36 4.16 3.91 -15.36
CA ALA A 36 5.46 3.88 -16.05
C ALA A 36 6.29 2.66 -15.62
N ARG A 37 6.09 2.18 -14.39
CA ARG A 37 6.83 1.03 -13.85
C ARG A 37 5.87 0.06 -13.17
N PRO A 38 5.04 -0.64 -13.95
CA PRO A 38 3.94 -1.43 -13.37
C PRO A 38 4.39 -2.60 -12.50
N ASN A 39 5.64 -3.07 -12.65
CA ASN A 39 6.15 -4.19 -11.86
C ASN A 39 7.00 -3.75 -10.67
N ASP A 40 7.09 -2.45 -10.40
CA ASP A 40 7.84 -1.94 -9.26
C ASP A 40 7.01 -2.09 -8.00
N ALA A 41 7.43 -2.99 -7.11
CA ALA A 41 6.68 -3.31 -5.90
C ALA A 41 6.51 -2.11 -4.97
N HIS A 42 7.51 -1.24 -4.87
CA HIS A 42 7.42 -0.04 -4.03
C HIS A 42 6.37 0.93 -4.57
N LEU A 43 6.31 1.11 -5.88
CA LEU A 43 5.29 1.97 -6.50
C LEU A 43 3.90 1.36 -6.38
N GLN A 44 3.78 0.03 -6.52
CA GLN A 44 2.52 -0.66 -6.29
C GLN A 44 2.04 -0.44 -4.85
N TYR A 45 2.95 -0.55 -3.88
CA TYR A 45 2.64 -0.32 -2.48
C TYR A 45 2.16 1.12 -2.25
N LEU A 46 2.93 2.11 -2.72
CA LEU A 46 2.56 3.52 -2.56
C LEU A 46 1.22 3.84 -3.19
N ALA A 47 1.02 3.41 -4.43
CA ALA A 47 -0.25 3.65 -5.12
C ALA A 47 -1.41 2.96 -4.39
N GLY A 48 -1.20 1.73 -3.93
CA GLY A 48 -2.21 1.02 -3.17
C GLY A 48 -2.59 1.73 -1.89
N MET A 49 -1.61 2.25 -1.14
CA MET A 49 -1.86 2.98 0.09
C MET A 49 -2.56 4.31 -0.16
N VAL A 50 -2.22 5.00 -1.25
CA VAL A 50 -2.90 6.24 -1.63
C VAL A 50 -4.36 5.96 -2.01
N TYR A 51 -4.59 4.91 -2.79
CA TYR A 51 -5.96 4.51 -3.13
C TYR A 51 -6.77 4.16 -1.88
N LEU A 52 -6.14 3.49 -0.92
CA LEU A 52 -6.78 3.15 0.36
C LEU A 52 -7.28 4.40 1.06
N ARG A 53 -6.46 5.46 1.12
CA ARG A 53 -6.85 6.72 1.73
C ARG A 53 -7.98 7.42 1.01
N HIS A 54 -8.04 7.26 -0.31
CA HIS A 54 -9.11 7.83 -1.13
C HIS A 54 -10.34 6.93 -1.20
N GLN A 55 -10.34 5.85 -0.42
CA GLN A 55 -11.46 4.91 -0.36
C GLN A 55 -11.74 4.21 -1.70
N LEU A 56 -10.70 4.08 -2.51
CA LEU A 56 -10.78 3.35 -3.77
C LEU A 56 -10.36 1.89 -3.52
N TRP A 57 -11.25 1.17 -2.84
CA TRP A 57 -10.95 -0.15 -2.25
C TRP A 57 -10.49 -1.18 -3.28
N GLY A 58 -11.14 -1.25 -4.43
CA GLY A 58 -10.80 -2.23 -5.47
C GLY A 58 -9.41 -2.01 -6.04
N LYS A 59 -9.06 -0.76 -6.34
CA LYS A 59 -7.73 -0.42 -6.86
C LYS A 59 -6.66 -0.66 -5.81
N ALA A 60 -6.93 -0.28 -4.55
CA ALA A 60 -6.00 -0.49 -3.45
C ALA A 60 -5.72 -1.99 -3.27
N GLN A 61 -6.75 -2.82 -3.27
CA GLN A 61 -6.61 -4.26 -3.11
C GLN A 61 -5.77 -4.86 -4.22
N SER A 62 -6.01 -4.47 -5.46
CA SER A 62 -5.29 -5.01 -6.61
C SER A 62 -3.79 -4.72 -6.50
N LEU A 63 -3.43 -3.46 -6.22
CA LEU A 63 -2.02 -3.07 -6.16
C LEU A 63 -1.32 -3.63 -4.94
N LEU A 64 -1.96 -3.59 -3.77
CA LEU A 64 -1.36 -4.14 -2.56
C LEU A 64 -1.20 -5.66 -2.66
N GLY A 65 -2.16 -6.34 -3.29
CA GLY A 65 -2.06 -7.76 -3.53
C GLY A 65 -0.90 -8.15 -4.42
N GLN A 66 -0.57 -7.31 -5.39
CA GLN A 66 0.62 -7.50 -6.22
C GLN A 66 1.90 -7.20 -5.46
N ALA A 67 1.90 -6.10 -4.70
CA ALA A 67 3.08 -5.64 -3.98
C ALA A 67 3.56 -6.65 -2.95
N VAL A 68 2.66 -7.29 -2.20
CA VAL A 68 3.06 -8.24 -1.15
C VAL A 68 3.82 -9.45 -1.69
N LYS A 69 3.69 -9.74 -2.99
CA LYS A 69 4.37 -10.88 -3.59
C LYS A 69 5.86 -10.61 -3.85
N THR A 70 6.23 -9.36 -4.02
CA THR A 70 7.57 -8.99 -4.48
C THR A 70 8.27 -7.93 -3.63
N LEU A 71 7.59 -7.31 -2.66
CA LEU A 71 8.23 -6.35 -1.76
C LEU A 71 9.36 -7.03 -0.98
N PRO A 72 10.59 -6.51 -1.07
CA PRO A 72 11.71 -7.12 -0.35
C PRO A 72 11.76 -6.76 1.13
N ASP A 73 11.11 -5.68 1.52
CA ASP A 73 11.21 -5.14 2.88
C ASP A 73 10.12 -5.72 3.77
N ALA A 74 10.51 -6.40 4.85
CA ALA A 74 9.55 -7.04 5.74
C ALA A 74 8.60 -6.03 6.38
N SER A 75 9.07 -4.83 6.73
CA SER A 75 8.22 -3.82 7.34
C SER A 75 7.16 -3.30 6.37
N LEU A 76 7.50 -3.12 5.10
CA LEU A 76 6.54 -2.71 4.09
C LEU A 76 5.57 -3.85 3.74
N GLN A 77 6.06 -5.09 3.67
CA GLN A 77 5.19 -6.25 3.49
C GLN A 77 4.16 -6.35 4.60
N ARG A 78 4.60 -6.18 5.85
CA ARG A 78 3.69 -6.23 6.99
C ARG A 78 2.59 -5.17 6.88
N ARG A 79 2.96 -3.94 6.51
CA ARG A 79 2.00 -2.86 6.33
C ARG A 79 1.03 -3.15 5.19
N ALA A 80 1.54 -3.71 4.09
CA ALA A 80 0.70 -4.07 2.96
C ALA A 80 -0.30 -5.17 3.33
N TRP A 81 0.15 -6.20 4.07
CA TRP A 81 -0.74 -7.24 4.55
C TRP A 81 -1.78 -6.70 5.51
N ALA A 82 -1.39 -5.80 6.43
CA ALA A 82 -2.32 -5.16 7.34
C ALA A 82 -3.38 -4.36 6.59
N ALA A 83 -2.97 -3.63 5.56
CA ALA A 83 -3.90 -2.87 4.73
C ALA A 83 -4.86 -3.80 3.98
N LEU A 84 -4.35 -4.93 3.46
CA LEU A 84 -5.22 -5.93 2.81
C LEU A 84 -6.22 -6.52 3.80
N ALA A 85 -5.79 -6.75 5.05
CA ALA A 85 -6.69 -7.24 6.09
C ALA A 85 -7.80 -6.22 6.38
N GLU A 86 -7.46 -4.93 6.48
CA GLU A 86 -8.46 -3.89 6.68
C GLU A 86 -9.43 -3.80 5.52
N LEU A 87 -8.94 -3.93 4.29
CA LEU A 87 -9.80 -3.97 3.10
C LEU A 87 -10.76 -5.16 3.13
N ALA A 88 -10.27 -6.32 3.55
CA ALA A 88 -11.11 -7.51 3.68
C ALA A 88 -12.19 -7.30 4.75
N GLU A 89 -11.84 -6.66 5.86
CA GLU A 89 -12.80 -6.33 6.91
C GLU A 89 -13.88 -5.38 6.38
N GLN A 90 -13.50 -4.39 5.57
CA GLN A 90 -14.46 -3.48 4.93
C GLN A 90 -15.46 -4.21 4.05
N ARG A 91 -15.03 -5.30 3.41
CA ARG A 91 -15.90 -6.13 2.57
C ARG A 91 -16.62 -7.22 3.38
N GLN A 92 -16.38 -7.27 4.68
CA GLN A 92 -16.93 -8.30 5.57
C GLN A 92 -16.45 -9.70 5.18
N ASP A 93 -15.26 -9.79 4.58
CA ASP A 93 -14.62 -11.05 4.24
C ASP A 93 -13.71 -11.48 5.38
N THR A 94 -14.29 -12.12 6.37
CA THR A 94 -13.58 -12.51 7.61
C THR A 94 -12.44 -13.48 7.33
N ALA A 95 -12.63 -14.42 6.41
CA ALA A 95 -11.61 -15.41 6.09
C ALA A 95 -10.37 -14.74 5.47
N ALA A 96 -10.59 -13.85 4.52
CA ALA A 96 -9.49 -13.11 3.89
C ALA A 96 -8.79 -12.20 4.89
N ALA A 97 -9.54 -11.54 5.77
CA ALA A 97 -8.97 -10.70 6.82
C ALA A 97 -8.07 -11.51 7.75
N MET A 98 -8.51 -12.67 8.19
CA MET A 98 -7.70 -13.55 9.05
C MET A 98 -6.41 -13.97 8.38
N GLN A 99 -6.48 -14.36 7.11
CA GLN A 99 -5.28 -14.76 6.36
C GLN A 99 -4.28 -13.62 6.26
N ALA A 100 -4.76 -12.43 5.94
CA ALA A 100 -3.89 -11.27 5.82
C ALA A 100 -3.26 -10.88 7.15
N TRP A 101 -4.02 -10.92 8.25
CA TRP A 101 -3.49 -10.65 9.59
C TRP A 101 -2.43 -11.68 9.99
N LYS A 102 -2.62 -12.96 9.64
CA LYS A 102 -1.62 -13.99 9.90
C LYS A 102 -0.32 -13.71 9.17
N GLN A 103 -0.40 -13.29 7.91
CA GLN A 103 0.81 -12.95 7.15
C GLN A 103 1.53 -11.76 7.78
N ALA A 104 0.79 -10.74 8.20
CA ALA A 104 1.38 -9.57 8.87
C ALA A 104 2.07 -9.99 10.17
N ALA A 105 1.46 -10.86 10.95
CA ALA A 105 2.01 -11.33 12.21
C ALA A 105 3.32 -12.12 12.02
N ARG A 106 3.42 -12.92 10.96
CA ARG A 106 4.64 -13.68 10.66
C ARG A 106 5.84 -12.77 10.42
N LEU A 107 5.59 -11.57 9.89
CA LEU A 107 6.64 -10.63 9.54
C LEU A 107 7.12 -9.80 10.74
N GLN A 108 6.49 -9.97 11.89
CA GLN A 108 6.91 -9.28 13.12
C GLN A 108 7.96 -10.05 13.91
N ALA A 109 8.15 -11.29 13.61
CA ALA A 109 9.03 -12.16 14.37
C ALA A 109 10.53 -11.84 14.18
#